data_a69e4a548ff2bc30893c5ec2fef2d386
#
_entry.id   a69e4a548ff2bc30893c5ec2fef2d386
#
_cell.length_a   1.000
_cell.length_b   1.000
_cell.length_c   1.000
_cell.angle_alpha   90.00
_cell.angle_beta   90.00
_cell.angle_gamma   90.00
#
_symmetry.space_group_name_H-M   'P 1'
#
loop_
_entity.id
_entity.type
_entity.pdbx_description
1 polymer ?
#
loop_
_entity_poly.entity_id
_entity_poly.type
_entity_poly.pdbx_seq_one_letter_code
_entity_poly.pdbx_strand_id
1 'polypeptide(L)'
;MAARELRYNWFYELMATHGYDFLAIAHNANDNAETLLLNLTRGCGIEGIGGIREKVLLEFEEDCEGNLSGRETPQYIIRPLMAYSRQQIEKYALKWKVPFRTDSTNLQSDFSRNRIRNEVFPQLARINPSVIATFNRNIRHFQQAGNILQKHIEEKCSQLCNWFETIDQLMESPFATSMCSLNLRMNMLEERGSLLLCIVELAKLMDEPEWDFWVYHIAYPMGFSPAIIENISQALKEDEGPKKFLSANGEIIAVKERGLLKFYMNIAQAHPLEIDTKVIPRESWRTLKDTSDEICPTLYLDADKIKMPLEVRPVAPGDRFSPLGLHGSKKVTDYLTDIKFEHLHKSSVNVLCDASGKIICIPGLQISNHTRITSSTRQVLTITII
;
A
#
# COMPACT_ATOMS: atom_id res chain seq x y z
N MET A 1 -20.26 -16.91 10.38
CA MET A 1 -19.13 -16.00 10.73
C MET A 1 -19.44 -15.14 11.94
N ALA A 2 -20.56 -14.42 11.98
CA ALA A 2 -20.92 -13.52 13.08
C ALA A 2 -20.79 -14.10 14.53
N ALA A 3 -21.24 -15.33 14.76
CA ALA A 3 -21.18 -15.94 16.11
C ALA A 3 -19.73 -16.25 16.56
N ARG A 4 -18.80 -16.47 15.64
CA ARG A 4 -17.38 -16.64 15.96
C ARG A 4 -16.74 -15.30 16.29
N GLU A 5 -16.97 -14.27 15.51
CA GLU A 5 -16.47 -12.92 15.73
C GLU A 5 -16.94 -12.36 17.07
N LEU A 6 -18.26 -12.44 17.37
CA LEU A 6 -18.81 -12.03 18.66
C LEU A 6 -18.13 -12.73 19.84
N ARG A 7 -17.84 -14.03 19.72
CA ARG A 7 -17.16 -14.79 20.77
C ARG A 7 -15.71 -14.33 20.97
N TYR A 8 -14.98 -14.07 19.89
CA TYR A 8 -13.60 -13.62 20.00
C TYR A 8 -13.52 -12.19 20.54
N ASN A 9 -14.39 -11.29 20.09
CA ASN A 9 -14.48 -9.93 20.62
C ASN A 9 -14.75 -9.94 22.12
N TRP A 10 -15.71 -10.77 22.58
CA TRP A 10 -15.97 -10.93 24.01
C TRP A 10 -14.75 -11.48 24.78
N PHE A 11 -13.99 -12.43 24.22
CA PHE A 11 -12.76 -12.91 24.85
C PHE A 11 -11.71 -11.80 24.95
N TYR A 12 -11.58 -10.96 23.92
CA TYR A 12 -10.64 -9.85 23.93
C TYR A 12 -11.03 -8.80 24.97
N GLU A 13 -12.31 -8.47 25.09
CA GLU A 13 -12.83 -7.60 26.14
C GLU A 13 -12.51 -8.15 27.55
N LEU A 14 -12.69 -9.45 27.78
CA LEU A 14 -12.34 -10.10 29.06
C LEU A 14 -10.84 -10.06 29.33
N MET A 15 -10.03 -10.32 28.32
CA MET A 15 -8.57 -10.24 28.45
C MET A 15 -8.14 -8.83 28.81
N ALA A 16 -8.69 -7.82 28.16
CA ALA A 16 -8.41 -6.42 28.43
C ALA A 16 -8.85 -6.02 29.85
N THR A 17 -10.09 -6.37 30.23
CA THR A 17 -10.68 -5.97 31.52
C THR A 17 -10.01 -6.62 32.72
N HIS A 18 -9.65 -7.90 32.63
CA HIS A 18 -9.12 -8.67 33.75
C HIS A 18 -7.61 -8.84 33.75
N GLY A 19 -6.95 -8.36 32.75
CA GLY A 19 -5.50 -8.43 32.72
C GLY A 19 -4.91 -9.77 32.32
N TYR A 20 -5.61 -10.57 31.50
CA TYR A 20 -5.10 -11.86 31.09
C TYR A 20 -4.10 -11.74 29.93
N ASP A 21 -2.97 -12.43 30.04
CA ASP A 21 -1.94 -12.48 28.98
C ASP A 21 -2.22 -13.61 27.98
N PHE A 22 -3.03 -14.61 28.35
CA PHE A 22 -3.28 -15.79 27.54
C PHE A 22 -4.76 -16.13 27.42
N LEU A 23 -5.20 -16.39 26.16
CA LEU A 23 -6.45 -17.04 25.86
C LEU A 23 -6.21 -18.50 25.48
N ALA A 24 -6.60 -19.45 26.32
CA ALA A 24 -6.47 -20.88 26.03
C ALA A 24 -7.68 -21.41 25.26
N ILE A 25 -7.47 -21.96 24.06
CA ILE A 25 -8.50 -22.57 23.23
C ILE A 25 -8.26 -24.07 23.10
N ALA A 26 -9.30 -24.87 23.27
CA ALA A 26 -9.25 -26.34 23.33
C ALA A 26 -9.21 -27.01 21.94
N HIS A 27 -8.49 -26.42 20.97
CA HIS A 27 -8.23 -27.12 19.70
C HIS A 27 -7.27 -28.29 19.95
N ASN A 28 -7.47 -29.39 19.24
CA ASN A 28 -6.70 -30.63 19.38
C ASN A 28 -6.13 -31.11 18.04
N ALA A 29 -5.38 -32.21 18.04
CA ALA A 29 -4.73 -32.75 16.85
C ALA A 29 -5.71 -33.09 15.71
N ASN A 30 -6.94 -33.51 16.02
CA ASN A 30 -7.96 -33.79 15.01
C ASN A 30 -8.45 -32.49 14.37
N ASP A 31 -8.70 -31.45 15.15
CA ASP A 31 -9.10 -30.13 14.65
C ASP A 31 -8.06 -29.55 13.67
N ASN A 32 -6.78 -29.76 13.96
CA ASN A 32 -5.69 -29.33 13.09
C ASN A 32 -5.69 -30.11 11.76
N ALA A 33 -5.83 -31.41 11.80
CA ALA A 33 -5.93 -32.24 10.61
C ALA A 33 -7.19 -31.91 9.76
N GLU A 34 -8.34 -31.64 10.40
CA GLU A 34 -9.55 -31.18 9.74
C GLU A 34 -9.33 -29.86 9.04
N THR A 35 -8.62 -28.93 9.67
CA THR A 35 -8.30 -27.60 9.11
C THR A 35 -7.41 -27.72 7.89
N LEU A 36 -6.37 -28.58 7.92
CA LEU A 36 -5.54 -28.84 6.74
C LEU A 36 -6.38 -29.32 5.55
N LEU A 37 -7.23 -30.35 5.73
CA LEU A 37 -8.07 -30.84 4.64
C LEU A 37 -9.05 -29.77 4.13
N LEU A 38 -9.65 -29.02 5.04
CA LEU A 38 -10.58 -27.95 4.65
C LEU A 38 -9.88 -26.88 3.83
N ASN A 39 -8.67 -26.47 4.21
CA ASN A 39 -7.89 -25.49 3.47
C ASN A 39 -7.49 -26.02 2.09
N LEU A 40 -7.03 -27.27 2.00
CA LEU A 40 -6.70 -27.90 0.73
C LEU A 40 -7.91 -27.95 -0.24
N THR A 41 -9.12 -28.22 0.28
CA THR A 41 -10.33 -28.27 -0.57
C THR A 41 -10.79 -26.88 -1.05
N ARG A 42 -10.38 -25.82 -0.37
CA ARG A 42 -10.72 -24.43 -0.71
C ARG A 42 -9.68 -23.76 -1.60
N GLY A 43 -8.53 -24.38 -1.76
CA GLY A 43 -7.34 -23.77 -2.35
C GLY A 43 -6.62 -22.92 -1.32
N CYS A 44 -5.35 -23.19 -1.07
CA CYS A 44 -4.54 -22.43 -0.15
C CYS A 44 -3.07 -22.47 -0.56
N GLY A 45 -2.34 -21.39 -0.23
CA GLY A 45 -0.87 -21.35 -0.30
C GLY A 45 -0.22 -22.12 0.85
N ILE A 46 1.11 -22.00 0.94
CA ILE A 46 1.91 -22.69 1.96
C ILE A 46 1.49 -22.34 3.40
N GLU A 47 1.00 -21.15 3.63
CA GLU A 47 0.48 -20.72 4.94
C GLU A 47 -0.77 -21.50 5.34
N GLY A 48 -1.68 -21.73 4.40
CA GLY A 48 -2.93 -22.45 4.66
C GLY A 48 -2.72 -23.93 4.97
N ILE A 49 -1.70 -24.58 4.38
CA ILE A 49 -1.34 -25.97 4.71
C ILE A 49 -0.61 -26.11 6.05
N GLY A 50 -0.14 -25.01 6.63
CA GLY A 50 0.42 -24.94 7.98
C GLY A 50 -0.60 -25.21 9.09
N GLY A 51 -1.90 -25.38 8.78
CA GLY A 51 -2.93 -25.73 9.77
C GLY A 51 -3.12 -24.65 10.85
N ILE A 52 -3.37 -25.11 12.09
CA ILE A 52 -3.61 -24.25 13.24
C ILE A 52 -2.28 -24.05 13.99
N ARG A 53 -1.87 -22.82 14.27
CA ARG A 53 -0.68 -22.52 15.08
C ARG A 53 -0.96 -22.74 16.57
N GLU A 54 -0.01 -23.34 17.32
CA GLU A 54 -0.16 -23.58 18.76
C GLU A 54 -0.20 -22.31 19.59
N LYS A 55 0.56 -21.30 19.18
CA LYS A 55 0.63 -19.97 19.81
C LYS A 55 0.53 -18.89 18.74
N VAL A 56 -0.32 -17.88 18.98
CA VAL A 56 -0.50 -16.72 18.10
C VAL A 56 -0.46 -15.46 18.94
N LEU A 57 0.36 -14.50 18.57
CA LEU A 57 0.36 -13.15 19.14
C LEU A 57 -0.96 -12.45 18.71
N LEU A 58 -1.61 -11.79 19.67
CA LEU A 58 -2.72 -10.89 19.36
C LEU A 58 -2.13 -9.51 19.08
N GLU A 59 -2.24 -9.09 17.84
CA GLU A 59 -1.96 -7.72 17.43
C GLU A 59 -3.24 -6.92 17.68
N PHE A 60 -3.16 -5.89 18.49
CA PHE A 60 -4.24 -4.92 18.67
C PHE A 60 -3.95 -3.75 17.72
N GLU A 61 -4.95 -3.35 16.97
CA GLU A 61 -4.86 -2.12 16.19
C GLU A 61 -4.66 -0.94 17.17
N GLU A 62 -3.69 -0.09 16.86
CA GLU A 62 -3.54 1.19 17.54
C GLU A 62 -4.84 1.99 17.35
N ASP A 63 -5.37 2.60 18.41
CA ASP A 63 -6.47 3.52 18.27
C ASP A 63 -6.00 4.77 17.49
N CYS A 64 -6.95 5.54 16.96
CA CYS A 64 -6.67 6.74 16.16
C CYS A 64 -5.89 7.83 16.91
N GLU A 65 -5.58 7.62 18.20
CA GLU A 65 -4.83 8.52 19.09
C GLU A 65 -3.39 7.99 19.35
N GLY A 66 -2.99 6.86 18.72
CA GLY A 66 -1.65 6.28 18.90
C GLY A 66 -1.43 5.65 20.28
N ASN A 67 -2.50 5.45 21.05
CA ASN A 67 -2.41 4.73 22.30
C ASN A 67 -2.57 3.23 22.00
N LEU A 68 -1.48 2.48 22.13
CA LEU A 68 -1.56 1.05 22.40
C LEU A 68 -2.46 0.88 23.61
N SER A 69 -3.58 0.17 23.49
CA SER A 69 -4.51 -0.05 24.58
C SER A 69 -3.74 -0.52 25.83
N GLY A 70 -3.26 0.42 26.58
CA GLY A 70 -2.74 0.48 27.93
C GLY A 70 -1.93 -0.67 28.52
N ARG A 71 -1.33 -1.58 27.71
CA ARG A 71 -0.55 -2.70 28.23
C ARG A 71 0.80 -2.87 27.58
N GLU A 72 1.83 -2.87 28.42
CA GLU A 72 3.22 -3.17 28.05
C GLU A 72 3.46 -4.67 27.73
N THR A 73 2.50 -5.57 28.02
CA THR A 73 2.68 -7.01 27.87
C THR A 73 1.92 -7.59 26.68
N PRO A 74 2.58 -8.38 25.81
CA PRO A 74 1.94 -9.00 24.66
C PRO A 74 0.92 -10.06 25.08
N GLN A 75 -0.24 -10.09 24.41
CA GLN A 75 -1.29 -11.08 24.66
C GLN A 75 -1.25 -12.20 23.61
N TYR A 76 -1.57 -13.41 24.00
CA TYR A 76 -1.47 -14.59 23.14
C TYR A 76 -2.71 -15.47 23.18
N ILE A 77 -3.05 -16.04 22.03
CA ILE A 77 -3.90 -17.24 21.95
C ILE A 77 -2.98 -18.44 22.03
N ILE A 78 -3.26 -19.37 22.96
CA ILE A 78 -2.55 -20.65 23.10
C ILE A 78 -3.51 -21.82 22.93
N ARG A 79 -2.99 -22.96 22.47
CA ARG A 79 -3.77 -24.19 22.24
C ARG A 79 -3.09 -25.40 22.85
N PRO A 80 -3.20 -25.57 24.19
CA PRO A 80 -2.43 -26.59 24.91
C PRO A 80 -2.76 -28.04 24.52
N LEU A 81 -3.91 -28.29 23.91
CA LEU A 81 -4.36 -29.62 23.54
C LEU A 81 -3.96 -30.05 22.11
N MET A 82 -3.22 -29.23 21.38
CA MET A 82 -2.82 -29.53 19.99
C MET A 82 -1.98 -30.79 19.83
N ALA A 83 -1.20 -31.15 20.85
CA ALA A 83 -0.37 -32.36 20.86
C ALA A 83 -1.22 -33.65 21.03
N TYR A 84 -2.47 -33.57 21.46
CA TYR A 84 -3.28 -34.72 21.83
C TYR A 84 -4.40 -34.93 20.80
N SER A 85 -4.62 -36.21 20.44
CA SER A 85 -5.78 -36.60 19.64
C SER A 85 -7.05 -36.56 20.49
N ARG A 86 -8.21 -36.40 19.82
CA ARG A 86 -9.52 -36.47 20.47
C ARG A 86 -9.69 -37.75 21.28
N GLN A 87 -9.26 -38.89 20.74
CA GLN A 87 -9.33 -40.17 21.43
C GLN A 87 -8.50 -40.22 22.74
N GLN A 88 -7.32 -39.59 22.76
CA GLN A 88 -6.49 -39.47 23.96
C GLN A 88 -7.17 -38.57 24.99
N ILE A 89 -7.76 -37.47 24.57
CA ILE A 89 -8.49 -36.56 25.47
C ILE A 89 -9.70 -37.26 26.09
N GLU A 90 -10.51 -37.96 25.27
CA GLU A 90 -11.66 -38.73 25.75
C GLU A 90 -11.24 -39.84 26.74
N LYS A 91 -10.19 -40.61 26.43
CA LYS A 91 -9.62 -41.62 27.38
C LYS A 91 -9.17 -40.97 28.70
N TYR A 92 -8.55 -39.81 28.65
CA TYR A 92 -8.14 -39.06 29.84
C TYR A 92 -9.36 -38.65 30.66
N ALA A 93 -10.36 -38.04 30.02
CA ALA A 93 -11.59 -37.57 30.67
C ALA A 93 -12.33 -38.76 31.37
N LEU A 94 -12.45 -39.89 30.70
CA LEU A 94 -13.05 -41.10 31.28
C LEU A 94 -12.25 -41.64 32.46
N LYS A 95 -10.91 -41.72 32.33
CA LYS A 95 -10.03 -42.22 33.40
C LYS A 95 -10.12 -41.39 34.70
N TRP A 96 -10.18 -40.05 34.53
CA TRP A 96 -10.19 -39.10 35.63
C TRP A 96 -11.58 -38.60 36.01
N LYS A 97 -12.64 -39.18 35.37
CA LYS A 97 -14.03 -38.82 35.61
C LYS A 97 -14.31 -37.30 35.45
N VAL A 98 -13.62 -36.69 34.51
CA VAL A 98 -13.85 -35.27 34.17
C VAL A 98 -15.23 -35.12 33.53
N PRO A 99 -16.13 -34.30 34.08
CA PRO A 99 -17.45 -34.13 33.50
C PRO A 99 -17.34 -33.40 32.16
N PHE A 100 -17.98 -33.95 31.11
CA PHE A 100 -18.09 -33.30 29.80
C PHE A 100 -19.46 -33.56 29.19
N ARG A 101 -19.87 -32.70 28.27
CA ARG A 101 -21.10 -32.86 27.46
C ARG A 101 -20.73 -33.01 26.02
N THR A 102 -21.44 -33.89 25.33
CA THR A 102 -21.33 -34.02 23.87
C THR A 102 -22.38 -33.14 23.22
N ASP A 103 -21.96 -32.22 22.36
CA ASP A 103 -22.85 -31.39 21.54
C ASP A 103 -23.45 -32.29 20.44
N SER A 104 -24.79 -32.38 20.39
CA SER A 104 -25.52 -33.18 19.42
C SER A 104 -25.32 -32.70 17.97
N THR A 105 -24.98 -31.43 17.75
CA THR A 105 -24.69 -30.87 16.42
C THR A 105 -23.40 -31.45 15.81
N ASN A 106 -22.51 -32.02 16.60
CA ASN A 106 -21.32 -32.71 16.11
C ASN A 106 -21.62 -33.97 15.26
N LEU A 107 -22.80 -34.54 15.40
CA LEU A 107 -23.24 -35.70 14.63
C LEU A 107 -23.88 -35.34 13.27
N GLN A 108 -24.19 -34.04 13.06
CA GLN A 108 -24.79 -33.57 11.82
C GLN A 108 -23.71 -33.25 10.80
N SER A 109 -23.83 -33.79 9.57
CA SER A 109 -22.88 -33.61 8.47
C SER A 109 -23.19 -32.39 7.59
N ASP A 110 -24.04 -31.49 8.04
CA ASP A 110 -24.47 -30.31 7.27
C ASP A 110 -23.33 -29.30 7.04
N PHE A 111 -22.35 -29.28 7.91
CA PHE A 111 -21.17 -28.41 7.80
C PHE A 111 -19.96 -29.16 7.19
N SER A 112 -19.24 -28.51 6.28
CA SER A 112 -18.07 -29.09 5.60
C SER A 112 -17.06 -29.73 6.57
N ARG A 113 -16.85 -29.15 7.75
CA ARG A 113 -15.94 -29.66 8.77
C ARG A 113 -16.45 -30.97 9.39
N ASN A 114 -17.75 -31.07 9.66
CA ASN A 114 -18.36 -32.27 10.18
C ASN A 114 -18.32 -33.41 9.15
N ARG A 115 -18.52 -33.13 7.85
CA ARG A 115 -18.35 -34.11 6.76
C ARG A 115 -16.92 -34.63 6.71
N ILE A 116 -15.92 -33.78 6.78
CA ILE A 116 -14.52 -34.22 6.84
C ILE A 116 -14.29 -35.14 8.03
N ARG A 117 -14.80 -34.82 9.22
CA ARG A 117 -14.68 -35.60 10.44
C ARG A 117 -15.39 -36.94 10.35
N ASN A 118 -16.63 -36.95 9.92
CA ASN A 118 -17.51 -38.11 10.00
C ASN A 118 -17.43 -39.04 8.78
N GLU A 119 -17.07 -38.52 7.61
CA GLU A 119 -17.06 -39.26 6.35
C GLU A 119 -15.64 -39.48 5.81
N VAL A 120 -14.80 -38.43 5.76
CA VAL A 120 -13.50 -38.52 5.10
C VAL A 120 -12.45 -39.15 6.01
N PHE A 121 -12.29 -38.70 7.26
CA PHE A 121 -11.29 -39.28 8.17
C PHE A 121 -11.46 -40.76 8.44
N PRO A 122 -12.69 -41.36 8.56
CA PRO A 122 -12.83 -42.79 8.70
C PRO A 122 -12.31 -43.57 7.47
N GLN A 123 -12.43 -43.06 6.26
CA GLN A 123 -11.88 -43.68 5.05
C GLN A 123 -10.34 -43.55 5.03
N LEU A 124 -9.80 -42.39 5.36
CA LEU A 124 -8.35 -42.22 5.47
C LEU A 124 -7.74 -43.11 6.55
N ALA A 125 -8.42 -43.35 7.66
CA ALA A 125 -7.99 -44.23 8.73
C ALA A 125 -7.95 -45.71 8.31
N ARG A 126 -8.73 -46.11 7.34
CA ARG A 126 -8.64 -47.48 6.74
C ARG A 126 -7.36 -47.67 5.93
N ILE A 127 -6.85 -46.58 5.31
CA ILE A 127 -5.59 -46.58 4.57
C ILE A 127 -4.42 -46.45 5.53
N ASN A 128 -4.51 -45.50 6.49
CA ASN A 128 -3.49 -45.28 7.49
C ASN A 128 -4.15 -45.06 8.86
N PRO A 129 -4.11 -46.07 9.76
CA PRO A 129 -4.68 -45.93 11.11
C PRO A 129 -4.11 -44.78 11.93
N SER A 130 -2.89 -44.34 11.59
CA SER A 130 -2.20 -43.21 12.26
C SER A 130 -2.35 -41.89 11.49
N VAL A 131 -3.36 -41.74 10.64
CA VAL A 131 -3.54 -40.59 9.72
C VAL A 131 -3.51 -39.25 10.45
N ILE A 132 -4.12 -39.13 11.63
CA ILE A 132 -4.11 -37.89 12.44
C ILE A 132 -2.69 -37.49 12.84
N ALA A 133 -1.91 -38.45 13.36
CA ALA A 133 -0.51 -38.21 13.73
C ALA A 133 0.35 -37.87 12.50
N THR A 134 0.12 -38.55 11.37
CA THR A 134 0.81 -38.29 10.11
C THR A 134 0.53 -36.90 9.60
N PHE A 135 -0.73 -36.46 9.60
CA PHE A 135 -1.12 -35.11 9.16
C PHE A 135 -0.48 -34.03 10.06
N ASN A 136 -0.54 -34.22 11.38
CA ASN A 136 0.07 -33.26 12.31
C ASN A 136 1.61 -33.19 12.17
N ARG A 137 2.28 -34.30 11.82
CA ARG A 137 3.69 -34.26 11.48
C ARG A 137 3.95 -33.48 10.18
N ASN A 138 3.16 -33.72 9.15
CA ASN A 138 3.26 -33.00 7.88
C ASN A 138 2.99 -31.50 8.07
N ILE A 139 1.95 -31.14 8.84
CA ILE A 139 1.64 -29.74 9.19
C ILE A 139 2.85 -29.05 9.82
N ARG A 140 3.54 -29.71 10.78
CA ARG A 140 4.77 -29.16 11.38
C ARG A 140 5.86 -28.92 10.35
N HIS A 141 6.06 -29.86 9.41
CA HIS A 141 7.04 -29.65 8.33
C HIS A 141 6.65 -28.47 7.43
N PHE A 142 5.36 -28.34 7.10
CA PHE A 142 4.87 -27.20 6.32
C PHE A 142 5.04 -25.88 7.08
N GLN A 143 4.77 -25.86 8.38
CA GLN A 143 5.01 -24.66 9.22
C GLN A 143 6.49 -24.28 9.23
N GLN A 144 7.39 -25.26 9.37
CA GLN A 144 8.84 -25.01 9.33
C GLN A 144 9.28 -24.47 7.97
N ALA A 145 8.82 -25.09 6.87
CA ALA A 145 9.09 -24.61 5.52
C ALA A 145 8.52 -23.20 5.29
N GLY A 146 7.29 -22.97 5.72
CA GLY A 146 6.62 -21.66 5.62
C GLY A 146 7.36 -20.56 6.39
N ASN A 147 7.86 -20.86 7.60
CA ASN A 147 8.65 -19.89 8.38
C ASN A 147 10.00 -19.55 7.71
N ILE A 148 10.65 -20.52 7.07
CA ILE A 148 11.88 -20.28 6.29
C ILE A 148 11.57 -19.44 5.07
N LEU A 149 10.52 -19.79 4.34
CA LEU A 149 10.08 -19.04 3.15
C LEU A 149 9.70 -17.60 3.52
N GLN A 150 8.94 -17.42 4.61
CA GLN A 150 8.52 -16.09 5.05
C GLN A 150 9.71 -15.17 5.35
N LYS A 151 10.74 -15.66 6.05
CA LYS A 151 11.96 -14.90 6.26
C LYS A 151 12.65 -14.54 4.95
N HIS A 152 12.72 -15.48 4.02
CA HIS A 152 13.31 -15.22 2.71
C HIS A 152 12.51 -14.18 1.92
N ILE A 153 11.16 -14.22 2.01
CA ILE A 153 10.29 -13.22 1.40
C ILE A 153 10.57 -11.83 2.01
N GLU A 154 10.62 -11.71 3.32
CA GLU A 154 10.89 -10.44 4.01
C GLU A 154 12.26 -9.86 3.60
N GLU A 155 13.32 -10.68 3.63
CA GLU A 155 14.66 -10.30 3.20
C GLU A 155 14.69 -9.87 1.74
N LYS A 156 14.02 -10.62 0.86
CA LYS A 156 14.02 -10.33 -0.57
C LYS A 156 13.17 -9.11 -0.91
N CYS A 157 11.99 -8.98 -0.33
CA CYS A 157 11.16 -7.78 -0.50
C CYS A 157 11.89 -6.52 -0.02
N SER A 158 12.66 -6.61 1.10
CA SER A 158 13.46 -5.47 1.57
C SER A 158 14.59 -5.08 0.60
N GLN A 159 15.10 -6.02 -0.22
CA GLN A 159 16.11 -5.75 -1.26
C GLN A 159 15.50 -5.20 -2.55
N LEU A 160 14.30 -5.63 -2.91
CA LEU A 160 13.60 -5.22 -4.13
C LEU A 160 12.87 -3.89 -3.97
N CYS A 161 12.37 -3.61 -2.75
CA CYS A 161 11.57 -2.45 -2.43
C CYS A 161 12.42 -1.33 -1.83
N ASN A 162 12.32 -0.15 -2.39
CA ASN A 162 12.88 1.07 -1.80
C ASN A 162 11.72 1.83 -1.15
N TRP A 163 11.65 1.75 0.19
CA TRP A 163 10.62 2.40 0.99
C TRP A 163 11.02 3.80 1.39
N PHE A 164 10.06 4.71 1.47
CA PHE A 164 10.26 6.10 1.82
C PHE A 164 9.21 6.52 2.85
N GLU A 165 9.67 6.86 4.04
CA GLU A 165 8.83 7.42 5.12
C GLU A 165 8.79 8.94 5.05
N THR A 166 9.88 9.53 4.54
CA THR A 166 10.03 10.96 4.41
C THR A 166 10.55 11.34 3.01
N ILE A 167 10.32 12.55 2.66
CA ILE A 167 10.75 13.14 1.40
C ILE A 167 12.27 13.28 1.34
N ASP A 168 12.89 13.62 2.48
CA ASP A 168 14.35 13.75 2.54
C ASP A 168 15.04 12.44 2.16
N GLN A 169 14.52 11.29 2.64
CA GLN A 169 14.99 9.97 2.24
C GLN A 169 14.89 9.74 0.73
N LEU A 170 13.79 10.18 0.12
CA LEU A 170 13.62 10.08 -1.34
C LEU A 170 14.59 11.01 -2.09
N MET A 171 14.81 12.23 -1.59
CA MET A 171 15.74 13.19 -2.19
C MET A 171 17.21 12.75 -2.12
N GLU A 172 17.59 12.03 -1.10
CA GLU A 172 18.93 11.44 -0.94
C GLU A 172 19.10 10.14 -1.75
N SER A 173 18.00 9.56 -2.25
CA SER A 173 18.01 8.30 -2.97
C SER A 173 18.48 8.45 -4.44
N PRO A 174 18.96 7.37 -5.09
CA PRO A 174 19.26 7.35 -6.52
C PRO A 174 18.06 7.71 -7.41
N PHE A 175 16.84 7.61 -6.88
CA PHE A 175 15.59 7.90 -7.61
C PHE A 175 15.28 9.39 -7.70
N ALA A 176 15.90 10.23 -6.88
CA ALA A 176 15.71 11.68 -6.90
C ALA A 176 15.99 12.29 -8.28
N THR A 177 16.96 11.76 -9.00
CA THR A 177 17.32 12.22 -10.37
C THR A 177 16.40 11.69 -11.46
N SER A 178 15.77 10.54 -11.26
CA SER A 178 14.82 9.94 -12.21
C SER A 178 13.40 10.51 -12.07
N MET A 179 13.09 11.06 -10.91
CA MET A 179 11.89 11.82 -10.64
C MET A 179 12.22 13.29 -10.90
N CYS A 180 11.38 13.98 -11.66
CA CYS A 180 11.56 15.42 -11.85
C CYS A 180 11.58 16.07 -10.46
N SER A 181 12.68 16.75 -10.11
CA SER A 181 12.86 17.38 -8.80
C SER A 181 11.72 18.32 -8.39
N LEU A 182 11.01 18.88 -9.38
CA LEU A 182 9.82 19.67 -9.19
C LEU A 182 8.58 18.85 -8.83
N ASN A 183 8.46 17.60 -9.32
CA ASN A 183 7.34 16.73 -8.94
C ASN A 183 7.42 16.31 -7.49
N LEU A 184 8.60 16.01 -7.03
CA LEU A 184 8.87 15.82 -5.62
C LEU A 184 8.41 17.04 -4.82
N ARG A 185 8.79 18.23 -5.24
CA ARG A 185 8.43 19.48 -4.57
C ARG A 185 6.93 19.79 -4.58
N MET A 186 6.21 19.44 -5.65
CA MET A 186 4.74 19.61 -5.72
C MET A 186 3.96 18.52 -4.98
N ASN A 187 4.53 17.32 -4.83
CA ASN A 187 3.96 16.24 -4.01
C ASN A 187 4.33 16.39 -2.52
N MET A 188 5.37 17.17 -2.23
CA MET A 188 5.87 17.48 -0.88
C MET A 188 4.96 18.39 -0.06
N LEU A 189 4.09 19.12 -0.71
CA LEU A 189 3.02 19.76 0.00
C LEU A 189 2.04 18.63 0.37
N GLU A 190 2.19 18.10 1.58
CA GLU A 190 1.47 16.96 2.19
C GLU A 190 -0.05 16.96 1.95
N GLU A 191 -0.55 17.95 1.26
CA GLU A 191 -1.94 18.28 1.04
C GLU A 191 -2.43 17.94 -0.38
N ARG A 192 -1.61 17.32 -1.28
CA ARG A 192 -1.96 17.22 -2.72
C ARG A 192 -2.11 15.82 -3.29
N GLY A 193 -2.69 14.91 -2.53
CA GLY A 193 -3.40 13.80 -3.17
C GLY A 193 -2.67 12.48 -3.32
N SER A 194 -1.34 12.35 -3.12
CA SER A 194 -0.71 11.02 -3.03
C SER A 194 0.74 11.09 -2.55
N LEU A 195 1.04 10.31 -1.51
CA LEU A 195 2.38 10.16 -0.95
C LEU A 195 3.03 8.90 -1.56
N LEU A 196 4.26 9.05 -2.08
CA LEU A 196 5.03 7.89 -2.56
C LEU A 196 5.50 7.06 -1.36
N LEU A 197 5.13 5.77 -1.38
CA LEU A 197 5.46 4.81 -0.33
C LEU A 197 6.66 3.94 -0.69
N CYS A 198 6.69 3.44 -1.93
CA CYS A 198 7.68 2.45 -2.35
C CYS A 198 7.98 2.54 -3.85
N ILE A 199 9.23 2.28 -4.21
CA ILE A 199 9.69 2.11 -5.59
C ILE A 199 10.32 0.74 -5.76
N VAL A 200 9.92 0.02 -6.80
CA VAL A 200 10.52 -1.24 -7.26
C VAL A 200 11.08 -1.05 -8.66
N GLU A 201 12.37 -1.34 -8.84
CA GLU A 201 13.02 -1.34 -10.16
C GLU A 201 12.64 -2.59 -10.95
N LEU A 202 11.96 -2.42 -12.09
CA LEU A 202 11.48 -3.56 -12.89
C LEU A 202 12.63 -4.42 -13.42
N ALA A 203 13.76 -3.84 -13.76
CA ALA A 203 14.93 -4.59 -14.23
C ALA A 203 15.43 -5.57 -13.15
N LYS A 204 15.51 -5.13 -11.90
CA LYS A 204 15.90 -6.00 -10.76
C LYS A 204 14.83 -7.04 -10.43
N LEU A 205 13.57 -6.63 -10.45
CA LEU A 205 12.46 -7.52 -10.17
C LEU A 205 12.35 -8.63 -11.21
N MET A 206 12.39 -8.31 -12.49
CA MET A 206 12.23 -9.28 -13.58
C MET A 206 13.45 -10.18 -13.81
N ASP A 207 14.61 -9.86 -13.26
CA ASP A 207 15.80 -10.72 -13.23
C ASP A 207 15.69 -11.84 -12.16
N GLU A 208 14.72 -11.72 -11.24
CA GLU A 208 14.50 -12.75 -10.24
C GLU A 208 13.70 -13.93 -10.80
N PRO A 209 14.06 -15.18 -10.43
CA PRO A 209 13.21 -16.34 -10.71
C PRO A 209 11.81 -16.14 -10.13
N GLU A 210 10.78 -16.58 -10.89
CA GLU A 210 9.37 -16.46 -10.46
C GLU A 210 9.01 -15.03 -10.01
N TRP A 211 9.44 -14.03 -10.77
CA TRP A 211 9.30 -12.61 -10.43
C TRP A 211 7.85 -12.19 -10.14
N ASP A 212 6.85 -12.84 -10.71
CA ASP A 212 5.42 -12.64 -10.41
C ASP A 212 5.05 -13.07 -8.99
N PHE A 213 5.72 -14.07 -8.43
CA PHE A 213 5.63 -14.42 -7.02
C PHE A 213 6.06 -13.23 -6.14
N TRP A 214 7.12 -12.52 -6.50
CA TRP A 214 7.57 -11.35 -5.76
C TRP A 214 6.61 -10.18 -5.89
N VAL A 215 6.03 -9.95 -7.08
CA VAL A 215 4.95 -8.95 -7.25
C VAL A 215 3.79 -9.23 -6.29
N TYR A 216 3.41 -10.50 -6.14
CA TYR A 216 2.36 -10.88 -5.21
C TYR A 216 2.72 -10.53 -3.78
N HIS A 217 3.90 -10.90 -3.31
CA HIS A 217 4.33 -10.66 -1.92
C HIS A 217 4.63 -9.19 -1.60
N ILE A 218 4.90 -8.37 -2.59
CA ILE A 218 5.02 -6.92 -2.44
C ILE A 218 3.64 -6.26 -2.40
N ALA A 219 2.74 -6.59 -3.33
CA ALA A 219 1.49 -5.86 -3.51
C ALA A 219 0.34 -6.37 -2.60
N TYR A 220 0.30 -7.67 -2.28
CA TYR A 220 -0.78 -8.23 -1.47
C TYR A 220 -0.89 -7.62 -0.06
N PRO A 221 0.19 -7.40 0.70
CA PRO A 221 0.15 -6.71 1.98
C PRO A 221 -0.33 -5.25 1.88
N MET A 222 -0.19 -4.63 0.70
CA MET A 222 -0.68 -3.27 0.42
C MET A 222 -2.17 -3.24 0.03
N GLY A 223 -2.92 -4.33 0.20
CA GLY A 223 -4.35 -4.39 -0.05
C GLY A 223 -4.76 -4.61 -1.52
N PHE A 224 -3.85 -5.03 -2.40
CA PHE A 224 -4.21 -5.41 -3.77
C PHE A 224 -4.79 -6.83 -3.78
N SER A 225 -5.95 -7.01 -4.42
CA SER A 225 -6.53 -8.35 -4.59
C SER A 225 -5.72 -9.21 -5.56
N PRO A 226 -5.76 -10.55 -5.46
CA PRO A 226 -5.05 -11.44 -6.38
C PRO A 226 -5.32 -11.14 -7.87
N ALA A 227 -6.57 -10.81 -8.22
CA ALA A 227 -6.94 -10.46 -9.59
C ALA A 227 -6.27 -9.16 -10.07
N ILE A 228 -6.15 -8.16 -9.21
CA ILE A 228 -5.43 -6.91 -9.54
C ILE A 228 -3.93 -7.17 -9.66
N ILE A 229 -3.35 -8.00 -8.80
CA ILE A 229 -1.94 -8.38 -8.85
C ILE A 229 -1.61 -9.11 -10.16
N GLU A 230 -2.49 -10.00 -10.61
CA GLU A 230 -2.36 -10.65 -11.92
C GLU A 230 -2.36 -9.63 -13.06
N ASN A 231 -3.24 -8.62 -13.02
CA ASN A 231 -3.26 -7.53 -13.99
C ASN A 231 -1.99 -6.68 -13.93
N ILE A 232 -1.44 -6.42 -12.74
CA ILE A 232 -0.14 -5.77 -12.58
C ILE A 232 0.94 -6.61 -13.26
N SER A 233 1.03 -7.89 -12.93
CA SER A 233 2.02 -8.83 -13.50
C SER A 233 1.90 -8.92 -15.03
N GLN A 234 0.68 -8.96 -15.57
CA GLN A 234 0.46 -8.91 -17.01
C GLN A 234 0.97 -7.60 -17.62
N ALA A 235 0.65 -6.47 -17.00
CA ALA A 235 1.11 -5.17 -17.47
C ALA A 235 2.63 -5.01 -17.44
N LEU A 236 3.32 -5.67 -16.49
CA LEU A 236 4.79 -5.64 -16.45
C LEU A 236 5.44 -6.36 -17.64
N LYS A 237 4.79 -7.37 -18.22
CA LYS A 237 5.26 -8.10 -19.43
C LYS A 237 5.15 -7.26 -20.71
N GLU A 238 4.21 -6.32 -20.72
CA GLU A 238 3.92 -5.50 -21.90
C GLU A 238 4.80 -4.24 -21.91
N ASP A 239 5.33 -3.88 -23.07
CA ASP A 239 6.09 -2.62 -23.24
C ASP A 239 5.16 -1.43 -23.57
N GLU A 240 3.94 -1.48 -23.08
CA GLU A 240 2.99 -0.38 -23.21
C GLU A 240 3.28 0.73 -22.18
N GLY A 241 2.75 1.93 -22.48
CA GLY A 241 2.93 3.13 -21.64
C GLY A 241 2.49 2.98 -20.17
N PRO A 242 2.41 4.08 -19.43
CA PRO A 242 2.08 4.06 -18.01
C PRO A 242 0.74 3.40 -17.73
N LYS A 243 0.68 2.51 -16.74
CA LYS A 243 -0.56 1.87 -16.27
C LYS A 243 -0.75 2.11 -14.76
N LYS A 244 -2.00 2.32 -14.35
CA LYS A 244 -2.41 2.59 -12.98
C LYS A 244 -3.33 1.50 -12.48
N PHE A 245 -3.13 1.08 -11.24
CA PHE A 245 -3.93 0.08 -10.54
C PHE A 245 -4.31 0.62 -9.16
N LEU A 246 -5.51 0.28 -8.69
CA LEU A 246 -6.02 0.71 -7.39
C LEU A 246 -6.16 -0.49 -6.46
N SER A 247 -5.75 -0.37 -5.20
CA SER A 247 -5.97 -1.40 -4.17
C SER A 247 -7.48 -1.63 -3.94
N ALA A 248 -7.85 -2.75 -3.33
CA ALA A 248 -9.25 -3.13 -3.15
C ALA A 248 -10.04 -2.14 -2.27
N ASN A 249 -9.38 -1.52 -1.29
CA ASN A 249 -9.95 -0.48 -0.43
C ASN A 249 -9.81 0.94 -1.02
N GLY A 250 -9.08 1.09 -2.13
CA GLY A 250 -8.85 2.39 -2.78
C GLY A 250 -7.77 3.27 -2.12
N GLU A 251 -7.08 2.78 -1.10
CA GLU A 251 -6.10 3.57 -0.34
C GLU A 251 -4.72 3.63 -0.98
N ILE A 252 -4.36 2.63 -1.79
CA ILE A 252 -3.04 2.56 -2.43
C ILE A 252 -3.20 2.49 -3.95
N ILE A 253 -2.34 3.22 -4.63
CA ILE A 253 -2.24 3.26 -6.08
C ILE A 253 -0.89 2.68 -6.50
N ALA A 254 -0.89 1.67 -7.37
CA ALA A 254 0.30 1.18 -8.04
C ALA A 254 0.39 1.79 -9.46
N VAL A 255 1.56 2.29 -9.83
CA VAL A 255 1.82 2.87 -11.15
C VAL A 255 3.06 2.24 -11.77
N LYS A 256 2.88 1.60 -12.93
CA LYS A 256 4.00 1.21 -13.81
C LYS A 256 4.38 2.40 -14.66
N GLU A 257 5.61 2.87 -14.56
CA GLU A 257 6.11 3.97 -15.38
C GLU A 257 7.65 3.90 -15.51
N ARG A 258 8.18 4.02 -16.73
CA ARG A 258 9.63 4.18 -17.01
C ARG A 258 10.53 3.16 -16.33
N GLY A 259 10.17 1.88 -16.40
CA GLY A 259 10.97 0.81 -15.80
C GLY A 259 10.87 0.72 -14.27
N LEU A 260 9.90 1.41 -13.68
CA LEU A 260 9.62 1.41 -12.24
C LEU A 260 8.18 0.98 -11.99
N LEU A 261 7.97 0.24 -10.90
CA LEU A 261 6.66 0.05 -10.27
C LEU A 261 6.67 0.86 -8.97
N LYS A 262 5.77 1.83 -8.89
CA LYS A 262 5.69 2.78 -7.77
C LYS A 262 4.37 2.61 -7.05
N PHE A 263 4.40 2.67 -5.73
CA PHE A 263 3.22 2.59 -4.89
C PHE A 263 3.03 3.91 -4.16
N TYR A 264 1.82 4.45 -4.21
CA TYR A 264 1.44 5.72 -3.60
C TYR A 264 0.26 5.52 -2.65
N MET A 265 0.27 6.20 -1.53
CA MET A 265 -0.94 6.39 -0.73
C MET A 265 -1.89 7.32 -1.50
N ASN A 266 -3.15 6.91 -1.66
CA ASN A 266 -4.18 7.68 -2.33
C ASN A 266 -4.87 8.60 -1.31
N ILE A 267 -4.44 9.85 -1.25
CA ILE A 267 -5.06 10.84 -0.38
C ILE A 267 -6.27 11.44 -1.11
N ALA A 268 -7.46 11.23 -0.58
CA ALA A 268 -8.73 11.53 -1.26
C ALA A 268 -9.05 13.02 -1.45
N GLN A 269 -8.32 13.94 -0.82
CA GLN A 269 -8.57 15.39 -0.92
C GLN A 269 -7.29 16.10 -1.35
N ALA A 270 -7.22 16.46 -2.63
CA ALA A 270 -6.27 17.48 -3.08
C ALA A 270 -6.80 18.85 -2.68
N HIS A 271 -6.09 19.56 -1.82
CA HIS A 271 -6.40 20.96 -1.54
C HIS A 271 -6.16 21.81 -2.80
N PRO A 272 -6.98 22.84 -3.06
CA PRO A 272 -6.75 23.73 -4.17
C PRO A 272 -5.39 24.40 -4.05
N LEU A 273 -4.73 24.63 -5.19
CA LEU A 273 -3.44 25.32 -5.24
C LEU A 273 -3.59 26.77 -4.75
N GLU A 274 -3.01 27.08 -3.61
CA GLU A 274 -2.89 28.45 -3.12
C GLU A 274 -1.59 29.06 -3.62
N ILE A 275 -1.70 30.28 -4.15
CA ILE A 275 -0.55 31.03 -4.65
C ILE A 275 -0.53 32.42 -4.03
N ASP A 276 0.64 32.87 -3.62
CA ASP A 276 0.88 34.29 -3.29
C ASP A 276 1.39 35.01 -4.54
N THR A 277 0.79 36.17 -4.81
CA THR A 277 1.17 37.00 -5.96
C THR A 277 1.48 38.40 -5.52
N LYS A 278 2.66 38.91 -5.87
CA LYS A 278 3.10 40.30 -5.55
C LYS A 278 3.62 40.96 -6.82
N VAL A 279 3.27 42.21 -6.99
CA VAL A 279 3.85 43.06 -8.04
C VAL A 279 4.95 43.93 -7.44
N ILE A 280 6.16 43.80 -7.98
CA ILE A 280 7.33 44.52 -7.54
C ILE A 280 7.96 45.34 -8.67
N PRO A 281 8.63 46.47 -8.37
CA PRO A 281 9.42 47.19 -9.36
C PRO A 281 10.56 46.32 -9.91
N ARG A 282 10.88 46.48 -11.18
CA ARG A 282 11.96 45.71 -11.82
C ARG A 282 13.32 45.80 -11.11
N GLU A 283 13.58 46.93 -10.52
CA GLU A 283 14.84 47.17 -9.79
C GLU A 283 14.98 46.24 -8.57
N SER A 284 13.89 46.06 -7.83
CA SER A 284 13.81 45.14 -6.69
C SER A 284 13.96 43.65 -7.11
N TRP A 285 13.47 43.27 -8.28
CA TRP A 285 13.58 41.91 -8.79
C TRP A 285 15.03 41.44 -8.98
N ARG A 286 15.93 42.35 -9.42
CA ARG A 286 17.34 41.98 -9.64
C ARG A 286 18.04 41.53 -8.36
N THR A 287 17.67 42.13 -7.22
CA THR A 287 18.22 41.82 -5.90
C THR A 287 17.61 40.53 -5.30
N LEU A 288 16.34 40.25 -5.58
CA LEU A 288 15.62 39.08 -5.05
C LEU A 288 15.92 37.80 -5.78
N LYS A 289 16.34 37.85 -7.04
CA LYS A 289 16.64 36.65 -7.86
C LYS A 289 17.77 35.78 -7.26
N ASP A 290 18.69 36.39 -6.53
CA ASP A 290 19.84 35.73 -5.93
C ASP A 290 19.53 35.08 -4.55
N THR A 291 18.30 35.26 -4.03
CA THR A 291 17.89 34.81 -2.69
C THR A 291 16.72 33.83 -2.72
N SER A 292 16.30 33.37 -3.93
CA SER A 292 15.16 32.43 -4.03
C SER A 292 15.54 31.05 -3.51
N ASP A 293 14.74 30.56 -2.56
CA ASP A 293 14.82 29.20 -2.02
C ASP A 293 14.73 28.15 -3.15
N GLU A 294 15.64 27.20 -3.15
CA GLU A 294 15.63 26.09 -4.14
C GLU A 294 14.42 25.19 -4.00
N ILE A 295 13.76 25.18 -2.83
CA ILE A 295 12.67 24.27 -2.50
C ILE A 295 11.34 24.66 -3.18
N CYS A 296 11.02 25.95 -3.27
CA CYS A 296 9.79 26.44 -3.92
C CYS A 296 10.12 27.60 -4.84
N PRO A 297 10.44 27.36 -6.13
CA PRO A 297 10.91 28.42 -7.00
C PRO A 297 9.82 29.46 -7.22
N THR A 298 10.08 30.68 -6.75
CA THR A 298 9.27 31.84 -7.12
C THR A 298 9.41 32.10 -8.62
N LEU A 299 8.28 32.12 -9.32
CA LEU A 299 8.25 32.48 -10.73
C LEU A 299 8.14 33.99 -10.89
N TYR A 300 8.87 34.55 -11.84
CA TYR A 300 8.93 35.97 -12.14
C TYR A 300 8.43 36.24 -13.55
N LEU A 301 7.38 37.06 -13.69
CA LEU A 301 6.72 37.35 -14.96
C LEU A 301 6.65 38.86 -15.21
N ASP A 302 6.58 39.25 -16.46
CA ASP A 302 6.35 40.62 -16.90
C ASP A 302 4.91 41.05 -16.60
N ALA A 303 4.71 41.79 -15.52
CA ALA A 303 3.38 42.22 -15.09
C ALA A 303 2.72 43.20 -16.09
N ASP A 304 3.50 43.94 -16.89
CA ASP A 304 2.98 44.89 -17.88
C ASP A 304 2.23 44.20 -19.03
N LYS A 305 2.42 42.88 -19.20
CA LYS A 305 1.78 42.06 -20.25
C LYS A 305 0.60 41.21 -19.77
N ILE A 306 0.31 41.25 -18.48
CA ILE A 306 -0.68 40.36 -17.85
C ILE A 306 -1.96 41.17 -17.58
N LYS A 307 -3.10 40.59 -17.89
CA LYS A 307 -4.42 41.18 -17.63
C LYS A 307 -5.01 40.61 -16.36
N MET A 308 -5.32 41.45 -15.39
CA MET A 308 -6.02 41.05 -14.16
C MET A 308 -7.53 40.92 -14.37
N PRO A 309 -8.26 40.08 -13.62
CA PRO A 309 -7.77 39.23 -12.54
C PRO A 309 -7.08 37.96 -13.05
N LEU A 310 -6.33 37.29 -12.15
CA LEU A 310 -5.74 35.99 -12.41
C LEU A 310 -6.67 34.87 -11.93
N GLU A 311 -6.64 33.76 -12.63
CA GLU A 311 -7.42 32.55 -12.31
C GLU A 311 -6.50 31.34 -12.24
N VAL A 312 -6.53 30.63 -11.11
CA VAL A 312 -5.90 29.32 -10.95
C VAL A 312 -6.95 28.25 -11.26
N ARG A 313 -6.65 27.35 -12.17
CA ARG A 313 -7.53 26.23 -12.49
C ARG A 313 -6.76 24.98 -12.85
N PRO A 314 -7.35 23.78 -12.68
CA PRO A 314 -6.76 22.54 -13.20
C PRO A 314 -6.53 22.62 -14.72
N VAL A 315 -5.48 21.89 -15.17
CA VAL A 315 -5.21 21.74 -16.61
C VAL A 315 -6.37 21.02 -17.29
N ALA A 316 -6.83 21.59 -18.41
CA ALA A 316 -7.89 21.00 -19.22
C ALA A 316 -7.33 20.32 -20.49
N PRO A 317 -8.02 19.29 -21.03
CA PRO A 317 -7.65 18.69 -22.31
C PRO A 317 -7.56 19.76 -23.42
N GLY A 318 -6.40 19.78 -24.09
CA GLY A 318 -6.16 20.75 -25.18
C GLY A 318 -5.52 22.08 -24.76
N ASP A 319 -5.32 22.32 -23.46
CA ASP A 319 -4.61 23.50 -22.97
C ASP A 319 -3.21 23.63 -23.62
N ARG A 320 -2.93 24.84 -24.12
CA ARG A 320 -1.69 25.16 -24.81
C ARG A 320 -1.05 26.42 -24.21
N PHE A 321 0.27 26.39 -24.11
CA PHE A 321 1.06 27.58 -23.76
C PHE A 321 2.37 27.59 -24.56
N SER A 322 3.12 28.66 -24.48
CA SER A 322 4.44 28.77 -25.11
C SER A 322 5.51 28.74 -24.02
N PRO A 323 6.13 27.58 -23.72
CA PRO A 323 7.15 27.50 -22.69
C PRO A 323 8.33 28.47 -22.95
N LEU A 324 8.90 29.04 -21.91
CA LEU A 324 10.09 29.88 -22.04
C LEU A 324 11.23 29.09 -22.69
N GLY A 325 11.86 29.67 -23.71
CA GLY A 325 12.96 29.04 -24.46
C GLY A 325 12.54 28.17 -25.63
N LEU A 326 11.24 27.94 -25.84
CA LEU A 326 10.72 27.24 -27.03
C LEU A 326 10.02 28.19 -27.99
N HIS A 327 10.27 28.00 -29.31
CA HIS A 327 9.53 28.69 -30.35
C HIS A 327 8.22 27.96 -30.62
N GLY A 328 7.10 28.67 -30.48
CA GLY A 328 5.76 28.13 -30.76
C GLY A 328 4.96 27.76 -29.53
N SER A 329 3.82 27.12 -29.75
CA SER A 329 2.85 26.72 -28.72
C SER A 329 2.85 25.20 -28.58
N LYS A 330 2.88 24.68 -27.34
CA LYS A 330 2.86 23.28 -27.00
C LYS A 330 1.65 22.96 -26.10
N LYS A 331 1.10 21.76 -26.21
CA LYS A 331 0.10 21.30 -25.22
C LYS A 331 0.76 21.18 -23.86
N VAL A 332 0.06 21.54 -22.79
CA VAL A 332 0.55 21.43 -21.41
C VAL A 332 0.90 19.95 -21.10
N THR A 333 0.03 19.01 -21.51
CA THR A 333 0.26 17.58 -21.33
C THR A 333 1.53 17.05 -22.03
N ASP A 334 1.83 17.57 -23.24
CA ASP A 334 3.05 17.20 -23.98
C ASP A 334 4.30 17.79 -23.31
N TYR A 335 4.19 19.03 -22.82
CA TYR A 335 5.27 19.65 -22.05
C TYR A 335 5.56 18.86 -20.78
N LEU A 336 4.53 18.47 -20.01
CA LEU A 336 4.67 17.65 -18.81
C LEU A 336 5.31 16.29 -19.12
N THR A 337 5.05 15.72 -20.30
CA THR A 337 5.68 14.46 -20.75
C THR A 337 7.17 14.65 -21.03
N ASP A 338 7.54 15.75 -21.69
CA ASP A 338 8.95 16.04 -22.03
C ASP A 338 9.83 16.26 -20.79
N ILE A 339 9.30 16.98 -19.79
CA ILE A 339 9.98 17.19 -18.51
C ILE A 339 9.92 15.96 -17.61
N LYS A 340 9.39 14.83 -18.12
CA LYS A 340 9.22 13.56 -17.39
C LYS A 340 8.36 13.68 -16.14
N PHE A 341 7.34 14.58 -16.18
CA PHE A 341 6.38 14.70 -15.08
C PHE A 341 5.63 13.38 -14.88
N GLU A 342 5.39 12.98 -13.63
CA GLU A 342 4.75 11.70 -13.30
C GLU A 342 3.34 11.60 -13.84
N HIS A 343 3.03 10.46 -14.46
CA HIS A 343 1.73 10.25 -15.10
C HIS A 343 0.55 10.41 -14.14
N LEU A 344 0.72 9.91 -12.91
CA LEU A 344 -0.31 9.98 -11.86
C LEU A 344 -0.76 11.42 -11.60
N HIS A 345 0.17 12.36 -11.58
CA HIS A 345 -0.07 13.73 -11.16
C HIS A 345 -0.37 14.72 -12.30
N LYS A 346 -0.31 14.28 -13.57
CA LYS A 346 -0.57 15.19 -14.71
C LYS A 346 -1.95 15.84 -14.70
N SER A 347 -2.96 15.12 -14.19
CA SER A 347 -4.33 15.62 -14.09
C SER A 347 -4.56 16.62 -12.95
N SER A 348 -3.69 16.62 -11.94
CA SER A 348 -3.76 17.53 -10.79
C SER A 348 -2.93 18.80 -10.95
N VAL A 349 -2.21 18.95 -12.08
CA VAL A 349 -1.45 20.16 -12.38
C VAL A 349 -2.40 21.33 -12.58
N ASN A 350 -2.12 22.46 -11.93
CA ASN A 350 -2.83 23.70 -12.12
C ASN A 350 -2.10 24.60 -13.11
N VAL A 351 -2.86 25.39 -13.84
CA VAL A 351 -2.38 26.47 -14.70
C VAL A 351 -2.88 27.80 -14.17
N LEU A 352 -2.07 28.84 -14.31
CA LEU A 352 -2.45 30.21 -14.00
C LEU A 352 -2.78 30.95 -15.31
N CYS A 353 -4.00 31.45 -15.37
CA CYS A 353 -4.52 32.19 -16.54
C CYS A 353 -4.69 33.68 -16.21
N ASP A 354 -4.54 34.53 -17.21
CA ASP A 354 -4.91 35.94 -17.12
C ASP A 354 -6.41 36.12 -17.47
N ALA A 355 -6.95 37.34 -17.32
CA ALA A 355 -8.34 37.68 -17.61
C ALA A 355 -8.75 37.42 -19.07
N SER A 356 -7.82 37.21 -20.00
CA SER A 356 -8.11 36.81 -21.37
C SER A 356 -8.20 35.31 -21.58
N GLY A 357 -8.04 34.51 -20.51
CA GLY A 357 -8.01 33.05 -20.54
C GLY A 357 -6.69 32.46 -21.04
N LYS A 358 -5.65 33.29 -21.18
CA LYS A 358 -4.34 32.85 -21.67
C LYS A 358 -3.48 32.33 -20.53
N ILE A 359 -2.90 31.14 -20.69
CA ILE A 359 -2.00 30.54 -19.68
C ILE A 359 -0.71 31.37 -19.61
N ILE A 360 -0.47 31.97 -18.45
CA ILE A 360 0.72 32.80 -18.17
C ILE A 360 1.85 31.99 -17.53
N CYS A 361 1.53 30.99 -16.75
CA CYS A 361 2.50 30.03 -16.23
C CYS A 361 1.84 28.72 -15.78
N ILE A 362 2.66 27.71 -15.55
CA ILE A 362 2.35 26.56 -14.74
C ILE A 362 3.07 26.79 -13.41
N PRO A 363 2.33 27.08 -12.32
CA PRO A 363 2.93 27.41 -11.02
C PRO A 363 3.97 26.37 -10.57
N GLY A 364 5.09 26.79 -10.07
CA GLY A 364 6.20 25.93 -9.67
C GLY A 364 6.98 25.26 -10.81
N LEU A 365 6.51 25.29 -12.08
CA LEU A 365 7.13 24.60 -13.20
C LEU A 365 7.75 25.55 -14.24
N GLN A 366 6.93 26.37 -14.91
CA GLN A 366 7.39 27.13 -16.05
C GLN A 366 6.51 28.33 -16.35
N ILE A 367 7.14 29.44 -16.75
CA ILE A 367 6.45 30.62 -17.26
C ILE A 367 6.19 30.51 -18.76
N SER A 368 5.18 31.23 -19.24
CA SER A 368 4.94 31.37 -20.67
C SER A 368 5.87 32.41 -21.28
N ASN A 369 6.38 32.14 -22.47
CA ASN A 369 7.36 33.00 -23.16
C ASN A 369 6.82 34.44 -23.39
N HIS A 370 5.50 34.63 -23.56
CA HIS A 370 4.92 35.93 -23.75
C HIS A 370 4.94 36.81 -22.49
N THR A 371 5.04 36.21 -21.30
CA THR A 371 5.18 36.90 -20.02
C THR A 371 6.65 37.00 -19.54
N ARG A 372 7.57 36.71 -20.45
CA ARG A 372 9.01 36.85 -20.18
C ARG A 372 9.36 38.29 -19.87
N ILE A 373 10.18 38.49 -18.83
CA ILE A 373 10.79 39.77 -18.48
C ILE A 373 11.76 40.21 -19.57
N THR A 374 11.63 41.44 -20.04
CA THR A 374 12.44 42.04 -21.09
C THR A 374 13.06 43.36 -20.62
N SER A 375 13.85 43.99 -21.48
CA SER A 375 14.41 45.34 -21.18
C SER A 375 13.35 46.40 -20.98
N SER A 376 12.17 46.26 -21.57
CA SER A 376 11.02 47.17 -21.50
C SER A 376 10.11 46.95 -20.27
N THR A 377 10.25 45.86 -19.54
CA THR A 377 9.41 45.52 -18.38
C THR A 377 9.66 46.54 -17.27
N ARG A 378 8.61 47.11 -16.70
CA ARG A 378 8.62 48.08 -15.60
C ARG A 378 8.27 47.38 -14.26
N GLN A 379 7.28 46.50 -14.28
CA GLN A 379 6.79 45.80 -13.11
C GLN A 379 6.92 44.27 -13.30
N VAL A 380 7.27 43.59 -12.24
CA VAL A 380 7.43 42.14 -12.20
C VAL A 380 6.39 41.52 -11.29
N LEU A 381 5.62 40.58 -11.77
CA LEU A 381 4.73 39.75 -10.98
C LEU A 381 5.53 38.57 -10.44
N THR A 382 5.53 38.40 -9.13
CA THR A 382 6.07 37.21 -8.45
C THR A 382 4.93 36.25 -8.16
N ILE A 383 5.16 34.97 -8.35
CA ILE A 383 4.21 33.89 -8.06
C ILE A 383 4.93 32.87 -7.22
N THR A 384 4.49 32.70 -5.98
CA THR A 384 4.99 31.72 -5.04
C THR A 384 3.85 30.78 -4.67
N ILE A 385 4.11 29.49 -4.58
CA ILE A 385 3.15 28.50 -4.06
C ILE A 385 3.23 28.56 -2.54
N ILE A 386 2.08 28.67 -1.88
CA ILE A 386 1.95 28.67 -0.42
C ILE A 386 1.70 27.26 0.07
#